data_211f0e8aa165e006330929b2ec626726
#
_entry.id   211f0e8aa165e006330929b2ec626726
#
_cell.length_a   1.000
_cell.length_b   1.000
_cell.length_c   1.000
_cell.angle_alpha   90.00
_cell.angle_beta   90.00
_cell.angle_gamma   90.00
#
_symmetry.space_group_name_H-M   'P 1'
#
loop_
_entity.id
_entity.type
_entity.pdbx_description
1 polymer ?
#
loop_
_entity_poly.entity_id
_entity_poly.type
_entity_poly.pdbx_seq_one_letter_code
_entity_poly.pdbx_strand_id
1 'polypeptide(L)'
;VSEHLRTALSLAAHGVPPLPLRAGKVPFGNCPACAKNACGGRPNMKTPGPCTCPAPCHGWAAATTDRSVINAPTWARAWREAAGVAYHPGGAGLTVVDLDNADAIAWARASLPVTRVVPTTRGEHWLYRGAMQSANAVRPGVDVKSSMQYARWLGPGIGTMTALPDVVRSLTAKEPATVRPVAVTVPAPVGGGECPHRTPTYLDRGIAMAEQRITEAREAVHATVYRTFLAVLSTHGRCGCLTEAHTARLFTAAQAKGESPRHCTDAWTNALTTLGLSHV
;
A
#
# COMPACT_ATOMS: atom_id res chain seq x y z
N VAL A 1 -17.79 -5.13 29.84
CA VAL A 1 -17.25 -5.46 28.50
C VAL A 1 -17.68 -4.37 27.53
N SER A 2 -16.73 -3.71 26.86
CA SER A 2 -17.06 -2.64 25.91
C SER A 2 -17.87 -3.18 24.73
N GLU A 3 -18.65 -2.32 24.08
CA GLU A 3 -19.42 -2.68 22.88
C GLU A 3 -18.49 -3.20 21.76
N HIS A 4 -17.35 -2.54 21.57
CA HIS A 4 -16.35 -2.95 20.59
C HIS A 4 -15.80 -4.36 20.84
N LEU A 5 -15.55 -4.71 22.11
CA LEU A 5 -15.10 -6.08 22.44
C LEU A 5 -16.21 -7.11 22.20
N ARG A 6 -17.47 -6.79 22.51
CA ARG A 6 -18.60 -7.69 22.19
C ARG A 6 -18.72 -7.93 20.69
N THR A 7 -18.64 -6.86 19.91
CA THR A 7 -18.63 -6.94 18.44
C THR A 7 -17.47 -7.80 17.94
N ALA A 8 -16.26 -7.60 18.46
CA ALA A 8 -15.10 -8.40 18.08
C ALA A 8 -15.28 -9.88 18.39
N LEU A 9 -15.78 -10.23 19.58
CA LEU A 9 -16.05 -11.62 19.96
C LEU A 9 -17.14 -12.26 19.10
N SER A 10 -18.16 -11.48 18.69
CA SER A 10 -19.18 -11.95 17.75
C SER A 10 -18.57 -12.22 16.37
N LEU A 11 -17.76 -11.32 15.83
CA LEU A 11 -17.06 -11.53 14.56
C LEU A 11 -16.17 -12.77 14.59
N ALA A 12 -15.37 -12.91 15.66
CA ALA A 12 -14.49 -14.07 15.84
C ALA A 12 -15.28 -15.40 15.88
N ALA A 13 -16.44 -15.42 16.53
CA ALA A 13 -17.32 -16.60 16.56
C ALA A 13 -17.85 -17.00 15.18
N HIS A 14 -17.88 -16.07 14.23
CA HIS A 14 -18.27 -16.33 12.83
C HIS A 14 -17.06 -16.48 11.88
N GLY A 15 -15.86 -16.68 12.42
CA GLY A 15 -14.65 -16.87 11.63
C GLY A 15 -14.09 -15.61 10.96
N VAL A 16 -14.56 -14.42 11.39
CA VAL A 16 -14.08 -13.14 10.89
C VAL A 16 -13.06 -12.56 11.85
N PRO A 17 -11.76 -12.46 11.52
CA PRO A 17 -10.71 -12.02 12.43
C PRO A 17 -10.80 -10.51 12.72
N PRO A 18 -11.21 -10.07 13.93
CA PRO A 18 -11.30 -8.68 14.30
C PRO A 18 -9.97 -8.10 14.81
N LEU A 19 -9.90 -6.77 14.81
CA LEU A 19 -8.87 -5.98 15.48
C LEU A 19 -9.46 -4.64 15.96
N PRO A 20 -8.95 -4.05 17.08
CA PRO A 20 -9.39 -2.75 17.54
C PRO A 20 -8.79 -1.62 16.69
N LEU A 21 -9.58 -0.55 16.49
CA LEU A 21 -9.13 0.70 15.86
C LEU A 21 -9.19 1.86 16.84
N ARG A 22 -8.21 2.75 16.79
CA ARG A 22 -8.24 4.06 17.43
C ARG A 22 -9.09 5.06 16.63
N ALA A 23 -9.31 6.23 17.20
CA ALA A 23 -9.88 7.37 16.47
C ALA A 23 -9.11 7.63 15.18
N GLY A 24 -9.81 8.07 14.12
CA GLY A 24 -9.22 8.25 12.79
C GLY A 24 -9.09 6.96 11.97
N LYS A 25 -9.73 5.86 12.41
CA LYS A 25 -9.71 4.55 11.71
C LYS A 25 -8.31 3.90 11.66
N VAL A 26 -7.44 4.21 12.61
CA VAL A 26 -6.03 3.79 12.63
C VAL A 26 -5.87 2.59 13.58
N PRO A 27 -5.11 1.53 13.22
CA PRO A 27 -4.76 0.46 14.14
C PRO A 27 -3.94 0.96 15.32
N PHE A 28 -3.87 0.17 16.38
CA PHE A 28 -2.96 0.45 17.48
C PHE A 28 -1.52 0.34 17.00
N GLY A 29 -0.63 1.20 17.53
CA GLY A 29 0.77 1.25 17.17
C GLY A 29 1.54 0.02 17.65
N ASN A 30 2.78 -0.12 17.19
CA ASN A 30 3.63 -1.24 17.55
C ASN A 30 3.83 -1.32 19.08
N CYS A 31 3.84 -2.52 19.61
CA CYS A 31 4.18 -2.76 21.02
C CYS A 31 5.70 -2.57 21.26
N PRO A 32 6.15 -2.44 22.52
CA PRO A 32 7.56 -2.27 22.82
C PRO A 32 8.46 -3.38 22.26
N ALA A 33 7.96 -4.62 22.18
CA ALA A 33 8.69 -5.74 21.59
C ALA A 33 8.88 -5.60 20.07
N CYS A 34 8.16 -4.68 19.43
CA CYS A 34 8.23 -4.40 18.00
C CYS A 34 9.01 -3.13 17.68
N ALA A 35 9.63 -2.51 18.67
CA ALA A 35 10.55 -1.41 18.42
C ALA A 35 11.55 -1.84 17.34
N LYS A 36 11.63 -1.11 16.24
CA LYS A 36 12.41 -1.45 15.04
C LYS A 36 11.80 -2.52 14.10
N ASN A 37 10.49 -2.74 14.13
CA ASN A 37 9.79 -3.74 13.30
C ASN A 37 10.21 -5.20 13.51
N ALA A 38 10.87 -5.52 14.62
CA ALA A 38 11.38 -6.86 14.96
C ALA A 38 10.44 -7.53 15.98
N CYS A 39 9.22 -7.89 15.58
CA CYS A 39 8.25 -8.47 16.48
C CYS A 39 7.98 -9.92 16.14
N GLY A 40 8.13 -10.82 17.13
CA GLY A 40 7.67 -12.21 17.03
C GLY A 40 8.09 -12.94 15.76
N GLY A 41 9.21 -12.58 15.17
CA GLY A 41 9.67 -13.11 13.89
C GLY A 41 9.01 -12.51 12.65
N ARG A 42 8.18 -11.45 12.79
CA ARG A 42 7.56 -10.77 11.65
C ARG A 42 8.34 -9.50 11.29
N PRO A 43 9.24 -9.55 10.29
CA PRO A 43 10.14 -8.43 9.98
C PRO A 43 9.43 -7.26 9.28
N ASN A 44 8.28 -7.49 8.62
CA ASN A 44 7.55 -6.45 7.89
C ASN A 44 6.08 -6.81 7.63
N MET A 45 5.28 -5.83 7.23
CA MET A 45 3.85 -5.98 6.94
C MET A 45 3.56 -6.60 5.56
N LYS A 46 4.55 -6.84 4.74
CA LYS A 46 4.41 -7.40 3.40
C LYS A 46 4.43 -8.94 3.40
N THR A 47 4.83 -9.56 4.52
CA THR A 47 4.86 -11.01 4.66
C THR A 47 3.51 -11.51 5.15
N PRO A 48 2.84 -12.45 4.47
CA PRO A 48 1.62 -13.07 4.95
C PRO A 48 1.80 -13.77 6.30
N GLY A 49 0.72 -13.89 7.04
CA GLY A 49 0.70 -14.60 8.31
C GLY A 49 0.37 -13.70 9.52
N PRO A 50 -0.01 -14.31 10.65
CA PRO A 50 -0.42 -13.59 11.85
C PRO A 50 0.77 -12.95 12.56
N CYS A 51 0.48 -11.92 13.33
CA CYS A 51 1.45 -11.34 14.27
C CYS A 51 1.41 -12.10 15.60
N THR A 52 2.57 -12.50 16.10
CA THR A 52 2.70 -13.20 17.40
C THR A 52 2.95 -12.25 18.57
N CYS A 53 2.78 -10.95 18.38
CA CYS A 53 2.91 -9.97 19.44
C CYS A 53 1.85 -10.15 20.52
N PRO A 54 2.19 -9.86 21.78
CA PRO A 54 1.24 -9.96 22.91
C PRO A 54 0.13 -8.90 22.83
N ALA A 55 0.33 -7.78 22.14
CA ALA A 55 -0.63 -6.69 21.98
C ALA A 55 -1.09 -6.57 20.51
N PRO A 56 -2.22 -5.91 20.21
CA PRO A 56 -2.72 -5.75 18.84
C PRO A 56 -1.86 -4.73 18.07
N CYS A 57 -0.72 -5.18 17.59
CA CYS A 57 0.18 -4.41 16.76
C CYS A 57 0.31 -4.99 15.35
N HIS A 58 0.92 -4.25 14.42
CA HIS A 58 1.01 -4.61 13.00
C HIS A 58 -0.32 -4.61 12.23
N GLY A 59 -1.28 -3.77 12.61
CA GLY A 59 -2.50 -3.55 11.86
C GLY A 59 -3.26 -4.84 11.55
N TRP A 60 -3.50 -5.13 10.28
CA TRP A 60 -4.24 -6.30 9.82
C TRP A 60 -3.66 -7.64 10.34
N ALA A 61 -2.36 -7.71 10.59
CA ALA A 61 -1.71 -8.93 11.04
C ALA A 61 -2.00 -9.28 12.51
N ALA A 62 -2.51 -8.34 13.29
CA ALA A 62 -3.01 -8.58 14.64
C ALA A 62 -4.41 -9.21 14.64
N ALA A 63 -5.14 -9.13 13.52
CA ALA A 63 -6.50 -9.67 13.45
C ALA A 63 -6.51 -11.17 13.71
N THR A 64 -7.36 -11.64 14.61
CA THR A 64 -7.41 -13.04 15.03
C THR A 64 -8.84 -13.45 15.40
N THR A 65 -9.16 -14.73 15.18
CA THR A 65 -10.39 -15.37 15.69
C THR A 65 -10.19 -16.04 17.04
N ASP A 66 -8.95 -16.08 17.55
CA ASP A 66 -8.66 -16.65 18.85
C ASP A 66 -9.22 -15.80 19.98
N ARG A 67 -10.29 -16.29 20.60
CA ARG A 67 -10.97 -15.60 21.71
C ARG A 67 -10.10 -15.44 22.93
N SER A 68 -9.11 -16.31 23.15
CA SER A 68 -8.17 -16.18 24.26
C SER A 68 -7.26 -14.97 24.08
N VAL A 69 -6.79 -14.74 22.85
CA VAL A 69 -5.99 -13.57 22.47
C VAL A 69 -6.83 -12.29 22.56
N ILE A 70 -8.05 -12.30 22.01
CA ILE A 70 -8.96 -11.13 22.04
C ILE A 70 -9.27 -10.70 23.47
N ASN A 71 -9.41 -11.64 24.41
CA ASN A 71 -9.68 -11.38 25.82
C ASN A 71 -8.41 -11.22 26.67
N ALA A 72 -7.22 -11.36 26.12
CA ALA A 72 -5.98 -11.27 26.86
C ALA A 72 -5.83 -9.91 27.59
N PRO A 73 -5.24 -9.88 28.79
CA PRO A 73 -4.99 -8.63 29.51
C PRO A 73 -4.20 -7.60 28.69
N THR A 74 -3.30 -8.06 27.84
CA THR A 74 -2.49 -7.24 26.94
C THR A 74 -3.29 -6.54 25.84
N TRP A 75 -4.48 -7.04 25.50
CA TRP A 75 -5.43 -6.44 24.56
C TRP A 75 -6.49 -5.57 25.27
N ALA A 76 -6.67 -5.75 26.58
CA ALA A 76 -7.74 -5.08 27.33
C ALA A 76 -7.67 -3.56 27.24
N ARG A 77 -6.46 -2.99 27.26
CA ARG A 77 -6.27 -1.55 27.09
C ARG A 77 -6.75 -1.10 25.70
N ALA A 78 -6.35 -1.81 24.65
CA ALA A 78 -6.73 -1.46 23.29
C ALA A 78 -8.25 -1.51 23.09
N TRP A 79 -8.95 -2.48 23.68
CA TRP A 79 -10.42 -2.55 23.62
C TRP A 79 -11.13 -1.45 24.44
N ARG A 80 -10.51 -0.94 25.51
CA ARG A 80 -11.06 0.22 26.25
C ARG A 80 -10.90 1.53 25.46
N GLU A 81 -9.78 1.68 24.76
CA GLU A 81 -9.43 2.87 23.99
C GLU A 81 -9.94 2.82 22.55
N ALA A 82 -10.51 1.69 22.12
CA ALA A 82 -10.99 1.53 20.75
C ALA A 82 -12.13 2.51 20.43
N ALA A 83 -12.03 3.16 19.29
CA ALA A 83 -13.07 3.99 18.68
C ALA A 83 -13.83 3.24 17.56
N GLY A 84 -13.50 1.97 17.34
CA GLY A 84 -14.15 1.10 16.37
C GLY A 84 -13.52 -0.28 16.30
N VAL A 85 -14.14 -1.14 15.50
CA VAL A 85 -13.66 -2.48 15.18
C VAL A 85 -13.36 -2.55 13.69
N ALA A 86 -12.25 -3.15 13.35
CA ALA A 86 -11.97 -3.60 11.99
C ALA A 86 -11.87 -5.11 11.94
N TYR A 87 -11.78 -5.66 10.76
CA TYR A 87 -11.53 -7.07 10.52
C TYR A 87 -10.59 -7.25 9.33
N HIS A 88 -9.93 -8.40 9.26
CA HIS A 88 -9.09 -8.80 8.13
C HIS A 88 -9.94 -9.61 7.14
N PRO A 89 -10.39 -9.02 6.01
CA PRO A 89 -11.27 -9.72 5.08
C PRO A 89 -10.63 -10.98 4.51
N GLY A 90 -9.38 -10.90 4.05
CA GLY A 90 -8.66 -12.06 3.51
C GLY A 90 -8.55 -13.22 4.49
N GLY A 91 -8.38 -12.94 5.79
CA GLY A 91 -8.38 -13.95 6.85
C GLY A 91 -9.74 -14.61 7.07
N ALA A 92 -10.82 -13.95 6.67
CA ALA A 92 -12.19 -14.48 6.66
C ALA A 92 -12.59 -15.12 5.32
N GLY A 93 -11.67 -15.21 4.35
CA GLY A 93 -12.02 -15.66 3.00
C GLY A 93 -12.90 -14.68 2.23
N LEU A 94 -12.80 -13.37 2.54
CA LEU A 94 -13.63 -12.33 1.96
C LEU A 94 -12.79 -11.29 1.19
N THR A 95 -13.48 -10.59 0.30
CA THR A 95 -13.00 -9.39 -0.36
C THR A 95 -14.03 -8.27 -0.21
N VAL A 96 -13.57 -7.09 0.16
CA VAL A 96 -14.34 -5.86 0.23
C VAL A 96 -13.93 -4.95 -0.91
N VAL A 97 -14.87 -4.58 -1.76
CA VAL A 97 -14.72 -3.46 -2.69
C VAL A 97 -15.24 -2.23 -1.97
N ASP A 98 -14.36 -1.33 -1.62
CA ASP A 98 -14.64 -0.08 -0.89
C ASP A 98 -14.84 1.04 -1.90
N LEU A 99 -16.06 1.59 -1.92
CA LEU A 99 -16.53 2.60 -2.86
C LEU A 99 -16.70 3.92 -2.10
N ASP A 100 -15.82 4.87 -2.31
CA ASP A 100 -15.70 6.08 -1.49
C ASP A 100 -16.62 7.24 -1.92
N ASN A 101 -17.30 7.13 -3.06
CA ASN A 101 -18.14 8.21 -3.62
C ASN A 101 -19.23 7.70 -4.55
N ALA A 102 -20.14 8.59 -4.96
CA ALA A 102 -21.29 8.26 -5.81
C ALA A 102 -20.90 7.71 -7.19
N ASP A 103 -19.82 8.22 -7.80
CA ASP A 103 -19.35 7.77 -9.11
C ASP A 103 -18.82 6.33 -9.04
N ALA A 104 -18.08 6.01 -7.99
CA ALA A 104 -17.62 4.65 -7.71
C ALA A 104 -18.79 3.68 -7.50
N ILE A 105 -19.83 4.11 -6.76
CA ILE A 105 -21.07 3.33 -6.57
C ILE A 105 -21.80 3.12 -7.91
N ALA A 106 -21.97 4.16 -8.70
CA ALA A 106 -22.62 4.06 -10.01
C ALA A 106 -21.88 3.09 -10.94
N TRP A 107 -20.54 3.19 -10.98
CA TRP A 107 -19.73 2.25 -11.71
C TRP A 107 -19.89 0.80 -11.19
N ALA A 108 -19.85 0.59 -9.88
CA ALA A 108 -19.99 -0.75 -9.30
C ALA A 108 -21.35 -1.36 -9.66
N ARG A 109 -22.44 -0.59 -9.59
CA ARG A 109 -23.78 -1.04 -9.98
C ARG A 109 -23.90 -1.42 -11.45
N ALA A 110 -23.15 -0.74 -12.33
CA ALA A 110 -23.13 -1.02 -13.76
C ALA A 110 -22.20 -2.20 -14.14
N SER A 111 -21.17 -2.48 -13.34
CA SER A 111 -20.07 -3.33 -13.76
C SER A 111 -19.88 -4.58 -12.90
N LEU A 112 -20.39 -4.60 -11.67
CA LEU A 112 -20.17 -5.69 -10.72
C LEU A 112 -21.44 -6.45 -10.40
N PRO A 113 -21.38 -7.76 -10.20
CA PRO A 113 -22.51 -8.55 -9.72
C PRO A 113 -23.00 -8.05 -8.35
N VAL A 114 -24.33 -8.04 -8.18
CA VAL A 114 -24.96 -7.69 -6.90
C VAL A 114 -24.48 -8.62 -5.80
N THR A 115 -24.15 -8.05 -4.64
CA THR A 115 -23.66 -8.77 -3.46
C THR A 115 -24.17 -8.10 -2.18
N ARG A 116 -23.65 -8.54 -1.02
CA ARG A 116 -23.94 -7.87 0.25
C ARG A 116 -23.30 -6.49 0.31
N VAL A 117 -24.10 -5.49 0.66
CA VAL A 117 -23.68 -4.08 0.74
C VAL A 117 -23.75 -3.60 2.18
N VAL A 118 -22.71 -2.92 2.63
CA VAL A 118 -22.65 -2.21 3.91
C VAL A 118 -22.51 -0.71 3.60
N PRO A 119 -23.48 0.12 3.96
CA PRO A 119 -23.38 1.57 3.76
C PRO A 119 -22.26 2.15 4.64
N THR A 120 -21.57 3.14 4.12
CA THR A 120 -20.57 3.94 4.85
C THR A 120 -21.03 5.39 4.93
N THR A 121 -20.26 6.28 5.53
CA THR A 121 -20.62 7.69 5.64
C THR A 121 -20.72 8.38 4.27
N ARG A 122 -19.94 7.96 3.28
CA ARG A 122 -19.85 8.62 1.95
C ARG A 122 -20.00 7.67 0.77
N GLY A 123 -20.08 6.36 1.05
CA GLY A 123 -20.06 5.34 0.03
C GLY A 123 -20.60 3.99 0.51
N GLU A 124 -20.06 2.92 -0.04
CA GLU A 124 -20.51 1.55 0.23
C GLU A 124 -19.32 0.59 0.29
N HIS A 125 -19.39 -0.43 1.16
CA HIS A 125 -18.56 -1.62 1.06
C HIS A 125 -19.36 -2.73 0.40
N TRP A 126 -18.87 -3.28 -0.68
CA TRP A 126 -19.43 -4.45 -1.36
C TRP A 126 -18.62 -5.69 -0.99
N LEU A 127 -19.28 -6.68 -0.36
CA LEU A 127 -18.63 -7.85 0.21
C LEU A 127 -18.83 -9.08 -0.67
N TYR A 128 -17.73 -9.71 -1.07
CA TYR A 128 -17.71 -10.94 -1.85
C TYR A 128 -17.04 -12.08 -1.09
N ARG A 129 -17.52 -13.33 -1.30
CA ARG A 129 -16.84 -14.54 -0.80
C ARG A 129 -15.68 -14.90 -1.70
N GLY A 130 -14.51 -15.03 -1.14
CA GLY A 130 -13.25 -15.32 -1.80
C GLY A 130 -12.19 -14.29 -1.42
N ALA A 131 -10.98 -14.74 -1.14
CA ALA A 131 -9.84 -13.88 -0.88
C ALA A 131 -9.05 -13.62 -2.16
N MET A 132 -8.40 -12.45 -2.20
CA MET A 132 -7.50 -12.05 -3.28
C MET A 132 -6.43 -11.08 -2.77
N GLN A 133 -5.52 -10.68 -3.63
CA GLN A 133 -4.57 -9.60 -3.32
C GLN A 133 -5.31 -8.26 -3.19
N SER A 134 -5.02 -7.51 -2.15
CA SER A 134 -5.53 -6.15 -1.99
C SER A 134 -4.82 -5.16 -2.90
N ALA A 135 -5.54 -4.11 -3.30
CA ALA A 135 -4.96 -2.97 -4.01
C ALA A 135 -5.77 -1.70 -3.70
N ASN A 136 -5.06 -0.59 -3.55
CA ASN A 136 -5.69 0.72 -3.36
C ASN A 136 -5.78 1.45 -4.70
N ALA A 137 -6.76 2.34 -4.80
CA ALA A 137 -6.97 3.21 -5.96
C ALA A 137 -6.97 2.43 -7.30
N VAL A 138 -7.60 1.25 -7.32
CA VAL A 138 -7.76 0.43 -8.56
C VAL A 138 -8.55 1.18 -9.61
N ARG A 139 -9.40 2.10 -9.17
CA ARG A 139 -10.10 3.15 -9.94
C ARG A 139 -10.29 4.37 -9.04
N PRO A 140 -10.63 5.55 -9.58
CA PRO A 140 -11.01 6.70 -8.76
C PRO A 140 -12.11 6.34 -7.74
N GLY A 141 -11.80 6.48 -6.44
CA GLY A 141 -12.71 6.17 -5.35
C GLY A 141 -13.00 4.68 -5.12
N VAL A 142 -12.18 3.76 -5.64
CA VAL A 142 -12.36 2.31 -5.49
C VAL A 142 -11.09 1.67 -4.94
N ASP A 143 -11.20 1.07 -3.76
CA ASP A 143 -10.18 0.22 -3.14
C ASP A 143 -10.65 -1.24 -3.08
N VAL A 144 -9.73 -2.18 -3.21
CA VAL A 144 -9.98 -3.61 -2.97
C VAL A 144 -9.23 -4.03 -1.71
N LYS A 145 -9.97 -4.42 -0.68
CA LYS A 145 -9.44 -4.84 0.62
C LYS A 145 -9.70 -6.33 0.85
N SER A 146 -8.64 -7.12 0.92
CA SER A 146 -8.71 -8.56 1.17
C SER A 146 -7.45 -9.02 1.92
N SER A 147 -6.51 -9.72 1.28
CA SER A 147 -5.26 -10.17 1.90
C SER A 147 -4.38 -9.00 2.32
N MET A 148 -3.79 -9.08 3.51
CA MET A 148 -2.87 -8.08 4.08
C MET A 148 -3.43 -6.66 4.21
N GLN A 149 -4.75 -6.55 4.34
CA GLN A 149 -5.44 -5.30 4.65
C GLN A 149 -6.55 -5.52 5.67
N TYR A 150 -7.09 -4.45 6.21
CA TYR A 150 -8.28 -4.50 7.08
C TYR A 150 -9.38 -3.60 6.52
N ALA A 151 -10.62 -3.97 6.81
CA ALA A 151 -11.79 -3.16 6.57
C ALA A 151 -12.45 -2.80 7.91
N ARG A 152 -13.01 -1.60 8.01
CA ARG A 152 -13.79 -1.21 9.19
C ARG A 152 -15.10 -1.99 9.24
N TRP A 153 -15.45 -2.51 10.42
CA TRP A 153 -16.76 -3.07 10.67
C TRP A 153 -17.79 -1.96 10.85
N LEU A 154 -18.79 -1.93 10.00
CA LEU A 154 -19.88 -0.94 9.99
C LEU A 154 -21.26 -1.59 10.11
N GLY A 155 -21.29 -2.88 10.48
CA GLY A 155 -22.51 -3.68 10.60
C GLY A 155 -22.55 -4.83 9.61
N PRO A 156 -23.61 -5.65 9.68
CA PRO A 156 -23.73 -6.88 8.89
C PRO A 156 -24.02 -6.61 7.40
N GLY A 157 -24.49 -5.41 7.06
CA GLY A 157 -24.93 -5.07 5.71
C GLY A 157 -26.26 -5.69 5.30
N ILE A 158 -26.63 -5.48 4.03
CA ILE A 158 -27.89 -5.92 3.44
C ILE A 158 -27.60 -6.80 2.23
N GLY A 159 -28.43 -7.80 1.99
CA GLY A 159 -28.32 -8.71 0.86
C GLY A 159 -27.47 -9.95 1.14
N THR A 160 -27.37 -10.83 0.14
CA THR A 160 -26.64 -12.08 0.19
C THR A 160 -25.26 -11.91 -0.42
N MET A 161 -24.24 -12.38 0.28
CA MET A 161 -22.87 -12.38 -0.23
C MET A 161 -22.72 -13.36 -1.40
N THR A 162 -22.28 -12.88 -2.55
CA THR A 162 -21.98 -13.71 -3.74
C THR A 162 -20.49 -14.07 -3.81
N ALA A 163 -20.15 -15.01 -4.69
CA ALA A 163 -18.76 -15.36 -4.94
C ALA A 163 -18.00 -14.19 -5.54
N LEU A 164 -16.70 -14.09 -5.22
CA LEU A 164 -15.81 -13.05 -5.75
C LEU A 164 -15.71 -13.20 -7.28
N PRO A 165 -16.19 -12.22 -8.05
CA PRO A 165 -16.22 -12.33 -9.51
C PRO A 165 -14.86 -12.01 -10.14
N ASP A 166 -14.60 -12.57 -11.32
CA ASP A 166 -13.33 -12.36 -12.04
C ASP A 166 -13.12 -10.90 -12.44
N VAL A 167 -14.18 -10.14 -12.67
CA VAL A 167 -14.08 -8.70 -12.93
C VAL A 167 -13.44 -7.94 -11.74
N VAL A 168 -13.69 -8.34 -10.50
CA VAL A 168 -13.02 -7.76 -9.32
C VAL A 168 -11.57 -8.25 -9.24
N ARG A 169 -11.31 -9.53 -9.56
CA ARG A 169 -9.93 -10.05 -9.61
C ARG A 169 -9.09 -9.32 -10.65
N SER A 170 -9.66 -9.01 -11.81
CA SER A 170 -8.96 -8.28 -12.88
C SER A 170 -8.62 -6.83 -12.51
N LEU A 171 -9.35 -6.20 -11.58
CA LEU A 171 -9.00 -4.85 -11.09
C LEU A 171 -7.64 -4.78 -10.42
N THR A 172 -7.19 -5.88 -9.83
CA THR A 172 -5.89 -5.97 -9.15
C THR A 172 -4.87 -6.74 -9.97
N ALA A 173 -5.28 -7.35 -11.10
CA ALA A 173 -4.35 -7.95 -12.04
C ALA A 173 -3.42 -6.84 -12.54
N LYS A 174 -2.15 -6.96 -12.19
CA LYS A 174 -1.13 -6.15 -12.87
C LYS A 174 -1.23 -6.57 -14.34
N GLU A 175 -1.62 -5.65 -15.22
CA GLU A 175 -1.38 -5.88 -16.63
C GLU A 175 0.05 -6.38 -16.78
N PRO A 176 0.29 -7.48 -17.54
CA PRO A 176 1.64 -7.83 -17.90
C PRO A 176 2.23 -6.54 -18.46
N ALA A 177 3.33 -6.10 -17.87
CA ALA A 177 3.95 -4.85 -18.25
C ALA A 177 4.29 -4.94 -19.74
N THR A 178 3.34 -4.59 -20.59
CA THR A 178 3.68 -4.06 -21.89
C THR A 178 4.49 -2.83 -21.56
N VAL A 179 5.79 -2.96 -21.77
CA VAL A 179 6.75 -1.87 -21.66
C VAL A 179 6.31 -0.82 -22.67
N ARG A 180 5.28 -0.03 -22.33
CA ARG A 180 5.14 1.27 -22.94
C ARG A 180 6.33 2.04 -22.40
N PRO A 181 7.20 2.56 -23.25
CA PRO A 181 8.18 3.52 -22.82
C PRO A 181 7.37 4.65 -22.15
N VAL A 182 7.35 4.68 -20.82
CA VAL A 182 6.84 5.84 -20.11
C VAL A 182 7.83 6.92 -20.50
N ALA A 183 7.36 7.94 -21.21
CA ALA A 183 8.17 9.11 -21.50
C ALA A 183 8.60 9.68 -20.15
N VAL A 184 9.81 9.35 -19.75
CA VAL A 184 10.37 9.84 -18.49
C VAL A 184 10.74 11.28 -18.76
N THR A 185 10.08 12.19 -18.06
CA THR A 185 10.39 13.62 -18.19
C THR A 185 11.83 13.85 -17.71
N VAL A 186 12.72 14.10 -18.64
CA VAL A 186 14.06 14.59 -18.34
C VAL A 186 13.93 16.11 -18.12
N PRO A 187 14.44 16.66 -16.99
CA PRO A 187 14.33 18.08 -16.75
C PRO A 187 14.93 18.89 -17.91
N ALA A 188 14.19 19.88 -18.38
CA ALA A 188 14.74 20.84 -19.33
C ALA A 188 15.86 21.64 -18.65
N PRO A 189 16.93 22.02 -19.37
CA PRO A 189 18.00 22.83 -18.79
C PRO A 189 17.45 24.18 -18.33
N VAL A 190 17.69 24.51 -17.06
CA VAL A 190 17.30 25.79 -16.49
C VAL A 190 18.50 26.73 -16.57
N GLY A 191 18.50 27.60 -17.57
CA GLY A 191 19.50 28.63 -17.76
C GLY A 191 20.62 28.27 -18.76
N GLY A 192 21.07 29.25 -19.54
CA GLY A 192 22.10 29.13 -20.58
C GLY A 192 23.55 29.13 -20.04
N GLY A 193 23.79 28.51 -18.86
CA GLY A 193 25.15 28.42 -18.28
C GLY A 193 25.86 27.13 -18.71
N GLU A 194 27.20 27.19 -18.80
CA GLU A 194 28.02 26.02 -19.02
C GLU A 194 27.77 24.97 -17.92
N CYS A 195 27.63 23.67 -18.33
CA CYS A 195 27.47 22.57 -17.40
C CYS A 195 28.71 22.51 -16.45
N PRO A 196 28.53 22.58 -15.11
CA PRO A 196 29.65 22.48 -14.16
C PRO A 196 30.36 21.13 -14.21
N HIS A 197 29.73 20.14 -14.84
CA HIS A 197 30.22 18.77 -15.00
C HIS A 197 30.93 18.65 -16.36
N ARG A 198 32.10 19.20 -16.47
CA ARG A 198 32.86 19.44 -17.71
C ARG A 198 33.14 18.20 -18.59
N THR A 199 32.76 16.98 -18.18
CA THR A 199 33.02 15.80 -19.02
C THR A 199 31.83 14.82 -18.98
N PRO A 200 31.46 14.23 -20.12
CA PRO A 200 30.47 13.11 -20.16
C PRO A 200 30.81 12.00 -19.19
N THR A 201 32.09 11.70 -19.02
CA THR A 201 32.62 10.68 -18.11
C THR A 201 32.20 10.90 -16.64
N TYR A 202 32.05 12.14 -16.19
CA TYR A 202 31.60 12.44 -14.83
C TYR A 202 30.14 12.02 -14.62
N LEU A 203 29.26 12.33 -15.57
CA LEU A 203 27.86 11.94 -15.50
C LEU A 203 27.73 10.41 -15.60
N ASP A 204 28.40 9.77 -16.58
CA ASP A 204 28.36 8.31 -16.73
C ASP A 204 28.84 7.58 -15.48
N ARG A 205 29.89 8.08 -14.84
CA ARG A 205 30.35 7.53 -13.55
C ARG A 205 29.30 7.72 -12.45
N GLY A 206 28.67 8.87 -12.38
CA GLY A 206 27.59 9.15 -11.43
C GLY A 206 26.40 8.21 -11.61
N ILE A 207 26.00 7.97 -12.85
CA ILE A 207 24.93 7.01 -13.20
C ILE A 207 25.35 5.58 -12.84
N ALA A 208 26.56 5.16 -13.15
CA ALA A 208 27.06 3.82 -12.81
C ALA A 208 27.07 3.59 -11.27
N MET A 209 27.50 4.59 -10.51
CA MET A 209 27.44 4.53 -9.03
C MET A 209 25.99 4.47 -8.51
N ALA A 210 25.09 5.18 -9.13
CA ALA A 210 23.66 5.17 -8.79
C ALA A 210 23.03 3.79 -9.09
N GLU A 211 23.34 3.19 -10.25
CA GLU A 211 22.93 1.82 -10.59
C GLU A 211 23.45 0.81 -9.59
N GLN A 212 24.74 0.90 -9.27
CA GLN A 212 25.36 0.01 -8.28
C GLN A 212 24.66 0.13 -6.92
N ARG A 213 24.42 1.34 -6.43
CA ARG A 213 23.74 1.57 -5.16
C ARG A 213 22.35 0.96 -5.12
N ILE A 214 21.59 1.06 -6.21
CA ILE A 214 20.27 0.43 -6.33
C ILE A 214 20.41 -1.09 -6.33
N THR A 215 21.35 -1.63 -7.11
CA THR A 215 21.57 -3.07 -7.26
C THR A 215 22.04 -3.73 -5.96
N GLU A 216 22.84 -3.05 -5.16
CA GLU A 216 23.34 -3.55 -3.88
C GLU A 216 22.33 -3.43 -2.74
N ALA A 217 21.23 -2.68 -2.92
CA ALA A 217 20.21 -2.52 -1.88
C ALA A 217 19.60 -3.87 -1.48
N ARG A 218 19.74 -4.24 -0.20
CA ARG A 218 19.16 -5.46 0.38
C ARG A 218 17.89 -5.19 1.15
N GLU A 219 17.78 -4.01 1.76
CA GLU A 219 16.65 -3.58 2.58
C GLU A 219 16.19 -2.19 2.12
N ALA A 220 14.94 -1.85 2.42
CA ALA A 220 14.34 -0.55 2.09
C ALA A 220 14.60 -0.12 0.63
N VAL A 221 14.46 -1.05 -0.33
CA VAL A 221 14.74 -0.84 -1.75
C VAL A 221 14.05 0.41 -2.28
N HIS A 222 12.76 0.57 -2.00
CA HIS A 222 12.00 1.75 -2.44
C HIS A 222 12.62 3.08 -1.95
N ALA A 223 12.98 3.15 -0.66
CA ALA A 223 13.62 4.35 -0.10
C ALA A 223 15.00 4.59 -0.70
N THR A 224 15.75 3.52 -1.00
CA THR A 224 17.07 3.62 -1.65
C THR A 224 16.93 4.13 -3.08
N VAL A 225 15.96 3.61 -3.86
CA VAL A 225 15.67 4.07 -5.22
C VAL A 225 15.31 5.55 -5.20
N TYR A 226 14.37 5.99 -4.37
CA TYR A 226 13.99 7.40 -4.25
C TYR A 226 15.18 8.31 -3.91
N ARG A 227 15.98 7.96 -2.88
CA ARG A 227 17.15 8.75 -2.48
C ARG A 227 18.21 8.81 -3.57
N THR A 228 18.36 7.72 -4.34
CA THR A 228 19.32 7.66 -5.45
C THR A 228 18.87 8.56 -6.60
N PHE A 229 17.58 8.53 -6.96
CA PHE A 229 17.01 9.44 -7.95
C PHE A 229 17.14 10.90 -7.51
N LEU A 230 16.84 11.19 -6.25
CA LEU A 230 17.01 12.52 -5.67
C LEU A 230 18.48 13.01 -5.78
N ALA A 231 19.45 12.16 -5.47
CA ALA A 231 20.87 12.47 -5.55
C ALA A 231 21.32 12.75 -7.01
N VAL A 232 20.90 11.92 -7.97
CA VAL A 232 21.20 12.13 -9.39
C VAL A 232 20.57 13.43 -9.89
N LEU A 233 19.31 13.68 -9.57
CA LEU A 233 18.61 14.90 -9.98
C LEU A 233 19.15 16.15 -9.31
N SER A 234 19.56 16.09 -8.03
CA SER A 234 20.18 17.23 -7.34
C SER A 234 21.48 17.66 -7.99
N THR A 235 22.23 16.71 -8.54
CA THR A 235 23.53 16.96 -9.19
C THR A 235 23.37 17.31 -10.67
N HIS A 236 22.51 16.63 -11.39
CA HIS A 236 22.44 16.71 -12.85
C HIS A 236 21.10 17.23 -13.40
N GLY A 237 20.11 17.48 -12.57
CA GLY A 237 18.77 17.86 -13.02
C GLY A 237 18.66 19.25 -13.64
N ARG A 238 19.63 20.15 -13.35
CA ARG A 238 19.59 21.53 -13.83
C ARG A 238 20.51 21.79 -15.03
N CYS A 239 21.48 20.92 -15.28
CA CYS A 239 22.48 21.15 -16.34
C CYS A 239 22.06 20.65 -17.73
N GLY A 240 20.93 19.96 -17.84
CA GLY A 240 20.44 19.39 -19.10
C GLY A 240 21.29 18.24 -19.66
N CYS A 241 22.25 17.71 -18.88
CA CYS A 241 23.12 16.61 -19.33
C CYS A 241 22.47 15.24 -19.18
N LEU A 242 21.41 15.11 -18.35
CA LEU A 242 20.66 13.89 -18.24
C LEU A 242 19.91 13.61 -19.55
N THR A 243 19.98 12.37 -20.01
CA THR A 243 19.24 11.88 -21.17
C THR A 243 18.24 10.81 -20.75
N GLU A 244 17.30 10.50 -21.63
CA GLU A 244 16.37 9.38 -21.45
C GLU A 244 17.12 8.04 -21.25
N ALA A 245 18.26 7.86 -21.92
CA ALA A 245 19.08 6.66 -21.76
C ALA A 245 19.62 6.51 -20.32
N HIS A 246 20.05 7.60 -19.69
CA HIS A 246 20.51 7.59 -18.30
C HIS A 246 19.37 7.23 -17.33
N THR A 247 18.19 7.77 -17.56
CA THR A 247 17.01 7.50 -16.73
C THR A 247 16.53 6.06 -16.92
N ALA A 248 16.53 5.56 -18.18
CA ALA A 248 16.16 4.19 -18.48
C ALA A 248 17.07 3.18 -17.77
N ARG A 249 18.39 3.44 -17.69
CA ARG A 249 19.34 2.61 -16.94
C ARG A 249 18.97 2.53 -15.45
N LEU A 250 18.71 3.66 -14.83
CA LEU A 250 18.33 3.73 -13.41
C LEU A 250 17.00 3.01 -13.13
N PHE A 251 16.02 3.15 -14.03
CA PHE A 251 14.74 2.45 -13.92
C PHE A 251 14.90 0.94 -14.08
N THR A 252 15.73 0.51 -15.04
CA THR A 252 16.05 -0.91 -15.23
C THR A 252 16.67 -1.51 -13.97
N ALA A 253 17.63 -0.82 -13.35
CA ALA A 253 18.24 -1.26 -12.11
C ALA A 253 17.22 -1.36 -10.96
N ALA A 254 16.31 -0.40 -10.84
CA ALA A 254 15.25 -0.40 -9.82
C ALA A 254 14.24 -1.55 -10.06
N GLN A 255 13.85 -1.78 -11.31
CA GLN A 255 12.92 -2.86 -11.67
C GLN A 255 13.55 -4.25 -11.44
N ALA A 256 14.83 -4.41 -11.71
CA ALA A 256 15.58 -5.65 -11.40
C ALA A 256 15.58 -5.95 -9.88
N LYS A 257 15.41 -4.92 -9.02
CA LYS A 257 15.24 -5.05 -7.57
C LYS A 257 13.79 -5.23 -7.12
N GLY A 258 12.84 -5.38 -8.06
CA GLY A 258 11.44 -5.64 -7.79
C GLY A 258 10.56 -4.39 -7.70
N GLU A 259 11.07 -3.19 -8.00
CA GLU A 259 10.23 -2.01 -8.12
C GLU A 259 9.36 -2.09 -9.38
N SER A 260 8.09 -1.71 -9.26
CA SER A 260 7.23 -1.64 -10.44
C SER A 260 7.55 -0.40 -11.28
N PRO A 261 7.27 -0.41 -12.61
CA PRO A 261 7.42 0.76 -13.47
C PRO A 261 6.74 2.01 -12.91
N ARG A 262 5.54 1.84 -12.34
CA ARG A 262 4.80 2.92 -11.68
C ARG A 262 5.55 3.49 -10.48
N HIS A 263 6.07 2.63 -9.60
CA HIS A 263 6.85 3.08 -8.43
C HIS A 263 8.11 3.82 -8.85
N CYS A 264 8.78 3.40 -9.92
CA CYS A 264 9.93 4.12 -10.47
C CYS A 264 9.52 5.52 -10.94
N THR A 265 8.41 5.62 -11.69
CA THR A 265 7.87 6.90 -12.19
C THR A 265 7.45 7.81 -11.03
N ASP A 266 6.73 7.29 -10.06
CA ASP A 266 6.28 8.04 -8.88
C ASP A 266 7.48 8.54 -8.05
N ALA A 267 8.50 7.71 -7.83
CA ALA A 267 9.72 8.07 -7.13
C ALA A 267 10.51 9.15 -7.88
N TRP A 268 10.59 9.06 -9.20
CA TRP A 268 11.25 10.07 -10.04
C TRP A 268 10.51 11.41 -10.00
N THR A 269 9.20 11.40 -10.20
CA THR A 269 8.34 12.59 -10.15
C THR A 269 8.40 13.27 -8.77
N ASN A 270 8.36 12.49 -7.69
CA ASN A 270 8.50 13.02 -6.34
C ASN A 270 9.87 13.66 -6.10
N ALA A 271 10.93 13.09 -6.66
CA ALA A 271 12.27 13.64 -6.57
C ALA A 271 12.39 14.97 -7.36
N LEU A 272 11.79 15.04 -8.55
CA LEU A 272 11.69 16.28 -9.34
C LEU A 272 10.94 17.38 -8.56
N THR A 273 9.79 17.03 -7.98
CA THR A 273 8.97 17.96 -7.18
C THR A 273 9.74 18.46 -5.96
N THR A 274 10.43 17.58 -5.25
CA THR A 274 11.24 17.92 -4.06
C THR A 274 12.35 18.91 -4.39
N LEU A 275 12.92 18.84 -5.60
CA LEU A 275 13.99 19.72 -6.07
C LEU A 275 13.49 20.97 -6.81
N GLY A 276 12.17 21.13 -6.96
CA GLY A 276 11.60 22.23 -7.75
C GLY A 276 11.97 22.16 -9.23
N LEU A 277 12.14 20.94 -9.75
CA LEU A 277 12.46 20.64 -11.15
C LEU A 277 11.23 20.18 -11.97
N SER A 278 10.07 20.12 -11.34
CA SER A 278 8.80 19.84 -12.01
C SER A 278 8.43 21.05 -12.86
N HIS A 279 8.39 20.91 -14.16
CA HIS A 279 7.89 21.94 -15.05
C HIS A 279 6.43 21.74 -15.36
N VAL A 280 5.75 22.83 -15.35
CA VAL A 280 4.46 23.20 -15.85
C VAL A 280 4.16 22.59 -17.23
#